data_d066451e061bf04217099d31655c7af2
#
_entry.id   d066451e061bf04217099d31655c7af2
#
_cell.length_a   1.000
_cell.length_b   1.000
_cell.length_c   1.000
_cell.angle_alpha   90.00
_cell.angle_beta   90.00
_cell.angle_gamma   90.00
#
_symmetry.space_group_name_H-M   'P 1'
#
loop_
_entity.id
_entity.type
_entity.pdbx_description
1 polymer ?
#
loop_
_entity_poly.entity_id
_entity_poly.type
_entity_poly.pdbx_seq_one_letter_code
_entity_poly.pdbx_strand_id
1 'polypeptide(L)'
;MKRALVVLALLAARTSFADCVDPVEKAKLIAAKRGRRADERDFVKQGRHELTLQGGYYVSDLLDGTYVVGAAYTYHLTEDAGIEASFGYSNVRSSVASRLEQDRGVTILPKQDRVYLVFTDLVWSPVHGKMRVFADSIVHFDIYGVAGVGIIDNATSFGAAGQFGLGSKIFLSKSWAIRLDVRDQLYKQQILSVRQYVNDFSLTMGVSVFLPTRL
;
A
#
# COMPACT_ATOMS: atom_id res chain seq x y z
N MET A 1 3.52 -0.17 -34.37
CA MET A 1 2.50 -1.17 -34.70
C MET A 1 2.94 -2.61 -34.51
N LYS A 2 4.18 -3.03 -34.80
CA LYS A 2 4.63 -4.45 -34.63
C LYS A 2 4.69 -4.96 -33.15
N ARG A 3 4.91 -4.07 -32.17
CA ARG A 3 5.00 -4.44 -30.74
C ARG A 3 3.63 -4.70 -30.08
N ALA A 4 2.57 -4.04 -30.55
CA ALA A 4 1.20 -4.26 -30.06
C ALA A 4 0.63 -5.61 -30.50
N LEU A 5 1.02 -6.10 -31.64
CA LEU A 5 0.57 -7.39 -32.19
C LEU A 5 1.14 -8.60 -31.42
N VAL A 6 2.35 -8.48 -30.87
CA VAL A 6 2.98 -9.53 -30.05
C VAL A 6 2.28 -9.68 -28.69
N VAL A 7 1.87 -8.58 -28.08
CA VAL A 7 1.15 -8.59 -26.80
C VAL A 7 -0.26 -9.20 -26.98
N LEU A 8 -0.93 -8.89 -28.09
CA LEU A 8 -2.24 -9.46 -28.38
C LEU A 8 -2.19 -10.97 -28.68
N ALA A 9 -1.11 -11.46 -29.30
CA ALA A 9 -0.90 -12.89 -29.57
C ALA A 9 -0.64 -13.69 -28.28
N LEU A 10 0.01 -13.12 -27.28
CA LEU A 10 0.24 -13.75 -25.98
C LEU A 10 -1.03 -13.88 -25.14
N LEU A 11 -2.00 -12.98 -25.30
CA LEU A 11 -3.29 -13.05 -24.64
C LEU A 11 -4.26 -14.06 -25.28
N ALA A 12 -4.00 -14.46 -26.53
CA ALA A 12 -4.84 -15.43 -27.27
C ALA A 12 -4.40 -16.90 -27.09
N ALA A 13 -3.30 -17.16 -26.40
CA ALA A 13 -2.87 -18.53 -26.09
C ALA A 13 -3.77 -19.14 -25.01
N ARG A 14 -4.95 -19.61 -25.44
CA ARG A 14 -5.80 -20.48 -24.63
C ARG A 14 -5.11 -21.84 -24.55
N THR A 15 -4.60 -22.19 -23.39
CA THR A 15 -4.18 -23.56 -23.10
C THR A 15 -5.41 -24.46 -23.11
N SER A 16 -5.59 -25.23 -24.19
CA SER A 16 -6.55 -26.33 -24.22
C SER A 16 -6.02 -27.44 -23.34
N PHE A 17 -6.44 -27.48 -22.08
CA PHE A 17 -6.26 -28.67 -21.28
C PHE A 17 -7.30 -29.69 -21.71
N ALA A 18 -6.86 -30.79 -22.29
CA ALA A 18 -7.70 -31.93 -22.53
C ALA A 18 -8.15 -32.49 -21.17
N ASP A 19 -9.44 -32.39 -20.91
CA ASP A 19 -10.06 -32.78 -19.65
C ASP A 19 -10.34 -34.31 -19.73
N CYS A 20 -9.37 -35.10 -19.31
CA CYS A 20 -9.45 -36.59 -19.30
C CYS A 20 -10.03 -37.13 -17.97
N VAL A 21 -10.66 -36.32 -17.16
CA VAL A 21 -11.21 -36.73 -15.87
C VAL A 21 -12.67 -37.12 -16.02
N ASP A 22 -13.02 -38.31 -15.51
CA ASP A 22 -14.38 -38.85 -15.47
C ASP A 22 -15.36 -37.83 -14.80
N PRO A 23 -16.55 -37.56 -15.38
CA PRO A 23 -17.52 -36.59 -14.84
C PRO A 23 -17.87 -36.83 -13.36
N VAL A 24 -17.90 -38.09 -12.92
CA VAL A 24 -18.17 -38.49 -11.53
C VAL A 24 -17.02 -38.11 -10.60
N GLU A 25 -15.79 -38.31 -11.05
CA GLU A 25 -14.58 -37.96 -10.30
C GLU A 25 -14.39 -36.45 -10.23
N LYS A 26 -14.70 -35.75 -11.32
CA LYS A 26 -14.75 -34.28 -11.37
C LYS A 26 -15.78 -33.71 -10.41
N ALA A 27 -16.98 -34.30 -10.32
CA ALA A 27 -18.00 -33.91 -9.37
C ALA A 27 -17.57 -34.10 -7.90
N LYS A 28 -16.88 -35.22 -7.58
CA LYS A 28 -16.29 -35.49 -6.27
C LYS A 28 -15.18 -34.48 -5.92
N LEU A 29 -14.30 -34.16 -6.86
CA LEU A 29 -13.25 -33.18 -6.69
C LEU A 29 -13.83 -31.76 -6.47
N ILE A 30 -14.89 -31.39 -7.19
CA ILE A 30 -15.59 -30.13 -7.03
C ILE A 30 -16.30 -30.07 -5.67
N ALA A 31 -16.94 -31.13 -5.25
CA ALA A 31 -17.58 -31.23 -3.93
C ALA A 31 -16.55 -31.13 -2.79
N ALA A 32 -15.41 -31.84 -2.91
CA ALA A 32 -14.30 -31.76 -1.96
C ALA A 32 -13.66 -30.36 -1.94
N LYS A 33 -13.58 -29.69 -3.09
CA LYS A 33 -13.08 -28.31 -3.17
C LYS A 33 -14.07 -27.29 -2.60
N ARG A 34 -15.39 -27.52 -2.73
CA ARG A 34 -16.42 -26.71 -2.06
C ARG A 34 -16.41 -26.91 -0.54
N GLY A 35 -16.25 -28.14 -0.07
CA GLY A 35 -16.12 -28.44 1.37
C GLY A 35 -14.90 -27.76 2.01
N ARG A 36 -13.76 -27.71 1.29
CA ARG A 36 -12.56 -26.97 1.76
C ARG A 36 -12.71 -25.44 1.70
N ARG A 37 -13.62 -24.90 0.89
CA ARG A 37 -13.94 -23.46 0.90
C ARG A 37 -14.84 -23.03 2.06
N ALA A 38 -15.50 -23.96 2.70
CA ALA A 38 -16.29 -23.74 3.93
C ALA A 38 -15.42 -23.78 5.20
N ASP A 39 -14.09 -23.89 5.09
CA ASP A 39 -13.18 -23.71 6.20
C ASP A 39 -13.37 -22.26 6.69
N GLU A 40 -13.93 -22.11 7.89
CA GLU A 40 -14.19 -20.86 8.57
C GLU A 40 -12.96 -19.94 8.44
N ARG A 41 -13.17 -18.71 7.97
CA ARG A 41 -12.12 -17.72 8.02
C ARG A 41 -11.87 -17.42 9.48
N ASP A 42 -10.74 -17.85 10.02
CA ASP A 42 -10.33 -17.59 11.41
C ASP A 42 -10.23 -16.09 11.71
N PHE A 43 -10.26 -15.25 10.68
CA PHE A 43 -10.15 -13.82 10.78
C PHE A 43 -11.21 -13.12 9.92
N VAL A 44 -12.13 -12.40 10.57
CA VAL A 44 -13.17 -11.56 9.96
C VAL A 44 -12.78 -10.10 10.15
N LYS A 45 -12.77 -9.31 9.08
CA LYS A 45 -12.43 -7.86 9.11
C LYS A 45 -13.65 -6.96 9.20
N GLN A 46 -14.77 -7.38 8.62
CA GLN A 46 -15.98 -6.57 8.53
C GLN A 46 -16.42 -6.00 9.89
N GLY A 47 -16.67 -4.68 9.92
CA GLY A 47 -17.09 -3.97 11.12
C GLY A 47 -15.99 -3.73 12.15
N ARG A 48 -14.72 -4.09 11.85
CA ARG A 48 -13.60 -3.88 12.78
C ARG A 48 -12.83 -2.61 12.47
N HIS A 49 -12.23 -2.10 13.53
CA HIS A 49 -11.33 -0.96 13.50
C HIS A 49 -9.88 -1.47 13.49
N GLU A 50 -9.04 -0.93 12.65
CA GLU A 50 -7.62 -1.25 12.59
C GLU A 50 -6.81 0.01 12.88
N LEU A 51 -5.89 -0.08 13.85
CA LEU A 51 -4.91 0.94 14.15
C LEU A 51 -3.54 0.44 13.73
N THR A 52 -2.83 1.22 12.95
CA THR A 52 -1.51 0.88 12.41
C THR A 52 -0.49 1.92 12.83
N LEU A 53 0.66 1.46 13.32
CA LEU A 53 1.87 2.27 13.43
C LEU A 53 2.87 1.78 12.39
N GLN A 54 3.44 2.71 11.63
CA GLN A 54 4.31 2.38 10.51
C GLN A 54 5.52 3.29 10.42
N GLY A 55 6.60 2.76 9.85
CA GLY A 55 7.80 3.51 9.57
C GLY A 55 8.49 2.94 8.34
N GLY A 56 9.31 3.76 7.69
CA GLY A 56 9.95 3.32 6.47
C GLY A 56 10.78 4.41 5.81
N TYR A 57 10.82 4.34 4.50
CA TYR A 57 11.61 5.22 3.66
C TYR A 57 10.71 6.05 2.75
N TYR A 58 11.02 7.33 2.64
CA TYR A 58 10.32 8.31 1.84
C TYR A 58 11.28 8.96 0.85
N VAL A 59 10.90 9.01 -0.40
CA VAL A 59 11.68 9.61 -1.49
C VAL A 59 10.81 10.65 -2.16
N SER A 60 11.31 11.86 -2.26
CA SER A 60 10.69 12.93 -3.03
C SER A 60 11.50 13.19 -4.30
N ASP A 61 10.84 13.54 -5.40
CA ASP A 61 11.49 13.86 -6.66
C ASP A 61 12.54 15.00 -6.55
N LEU A 62 12.34 15.88 -5.57
CA LEU A 62 13.15 17.10 -5.43
C LEU A 62 14.13 17.07 -4.26
N LEU A 63 13.97 16.12 -3.36
CA LEU A 63 14.69 16.08 -2.10
C LEU A 63 15.27 14.67 -1.89
N ASP A 64 16.35 14.60 -1.11
CA ASP A 64 16.97 13.32 -0.80
C ASP A 64 16.00 12.42 -0.02
N GLY A 65 16.08 11.12 -0.31
CA GLY A 65 15.31 10.13 0.41
C GLY A 65 15.64 10.10 1.91
N THR A 66 14.62 9.94 2.73
CA THR A 66 14.72 9.96 4.17
C THR A 66 13.73 8.99 4.83
N TYR A 67 13.74 8.94 6.15
CA TYR A 67 12.78 8.14 6.89
C TYR A 67 11.39 8.79 6.90
N VAL A 68 10.36 7.97 7.01
CA VAL A 68 8.99 8.37 7.32
C VAL A 68 8.48 7.55 8.51
N VAL A 69 7.76 8.20 9.41
CA VAL A 69 7.03 7.54 10.49
C VAL A 69 5.59 8.01 10.44
N GLY A 70 4.65 7.14 10.78
CA GLY A 70 3.25 7.48 10.67
C GLY A 70 2.34 6.53 11.41
N ALA A 71 1.06 6.91 11.39
CA ALA A 71 -0.03 6.11 11.92
C ALA A 71 -1.20 6.10 10.93
N ALA A 72 -1.96 5.02 10.91
CA ALA A 72 -3.16 4.93 10.12
C ALA A 72 -4.29 4.31 10.94
N TYR A 73 -5.50 4.77 10.67
CA TYR A 73 -6.74 4.21 11.21
C TYR A 73 -7.60 3.76 10.04
N THR A 74 -7.97 2.47 10.02
CA THR A 74 -8.81 1.89 8.97
C THR A 74 -10.09 1.36 9.59
N TYR A 75 -11.23 1.72 9.01
CA TYR A 75 -12.51 1.11 9.30
C TYR A 75 -12.91 0.18 8.15
N HIS A 76 -13.10 -1.10 8.45
CA HIS A 76 -13.47 -2.13 7.48
C HIS A 76 -14.99 -2.17 7.30
N LEU A 77 -15.47 -1.68 6.15
CA LEU A 77 -16.90 -1.69 5.79
C LEU A 77 -17.36 -3.11 5.43
N THR A 78 -16.51 -3.81 4.70
CA THR A 78 -16.71 -5.20 4.29
C THR A 78 -15.42 -5.98 4.50
N GLU A 79 -15.42 -7.27 4.16
CA GLU A 79 -14.20 -8.09 4.16
C GLU A 79 -13.13 -7.56 3.18
N ASP A 80 -13.58 -6.95 2.08
CA ASP A 80 -12.72 -6.55 0.98
C ASP A 80 -12.52 -5.03 0.88
N ALA A 81 -13.37 -4.23 1.53
CA ALA A 81 -13.34 -2.77 1.41
C ALA A 81 -13.33 -2.06 2.77
N GLY A 82 -12.58 -0.97 2.84
CA GLY A 82 -12.48 -0.12 4.01
C GLY A 82 -12.15 1.33 3.68
N ILE A 83 -12.24 2.18 4.68
CA ILE A 83 -11.81 3.59 4.63
C ILE A 83 -10.67 3.75 5.61
N GLU A 84 -9.60 4.38 5.17
CA GLU A 84 -8.40 4.64 5.96
C GLU A 84 -8.15 6.14 6.08
N ALA A 85 -7.84 6.59 7.28
CA ALA A 85 -7.25 7.90 7.53
C ALA A 85 -5.80 7.69 7.97
N SER A 86 -4.86 8.34 7.31
CA SER A 86 -3.43 8.18 7.58
C SER A 86 -2.75 9.50 7.84
N PHE A 87 -1.76 9.45 8.74
CA PHE A 87 -0.86 10.55 9.06
C PHE A 87 0.58 10.06 8.93
N GLY A 88 1.41 10.85 8.26
CA GLY A 88 2.85 10.61 8.11
C GLY A 88 3.66 11.84 8.45
N TYR A 89 4.83 11.62 9.00
CA TYR A 89 5.83 12.64 9.28
C TYR A 89 7.18 12.21 8.72
N SER A 90 7.82 13.12 8.00
CA SER A 90 9.15 12.93 7.44
C SER A 90 9.97 14.20 7.65
N ASN A 91 11.28 14.04 7.67
CA ASN A 91 12.21 15.15 7.76
C ASN A 91 13.23 15.04 6.62
N VAL A 92 12.98 15.78 5.58
CA VAL A 92 13.70 15.71 4.32
C VAL A 92 14.85 16.70 4.31
N ARG A 93 15.97 16.35 3.70
CA ARG A 93 17.14 17.20 3.52
C ARG A 93 17.40 17.39 2.04
N SER A 94 17.90 18.57 1.65
CA SER A 94 18.34 18.83 0.28
C SER A 94 19.86 18.87 0.23
N SER A 95 20.47 17.85 -0.35
CA SER A 95 21.92 17.83 -0.59
C SER A 95 22.34 18.85 -1.65
N VAL A 96 21.44 19.14 -2.61
CA VAL A 96 21.65 20.15 -3.64
C VAL A 96 21.72 21.55 -3.04
N ALA A 97 20.80 21.87 -2.13
CA ALA A 97 20.82 23.15 -1.41
C ALA A 97 22.11 23.31 -0.57
N SER A 98 22.53 22.27 0.11
CA SER A 98 23.76 22.26 0.91
C SER A 98 25.02 22.49 0.05
N ARG A 99 25.11 21.90 -1.12
CA ARG A 99 26.23 22.06 -2.05
C ARG A 99 26.26 23.46 -2.66
N LEU A 100 25.13 24.00 -3.09
CA LEU A 100 25.02 25.36 -3.66
C LEU A 100 25.41 26.43 -2.64
N GLU A 101 25.04 26.24 -1.38
CA GLU A 101 25.41 27.15 -0.30
C GLU A 101 26.92 27.08 -0.01
N GLN A 102 27.54 25.90 -0.02
CA GLN A 102 28.98 25.74 0.13
C GLN A 102 29.79 26.36 -1.01
N ASP A 103 29.30 26.18 -2.25
CA ASP A 103 30.06 26.64 -3.44
C ASP A 103 29.84 28.11 -3.77
N ARG A 104 28.69 28.68 -3.45
CA ARG A 104 28.32 30.04 -3.87
C ARG A 104 27.85 30.96 -2.75
N GLY A 105 27.75 30.47 -1.50
CA GLY A 105 27.31 31.29 -0.35
C GLY A 105 25.86 31.77 -0.42
N VAL A 106 25.02 31.17 -1.29
CA VAL A 106 23.65 31.61 -1.51
C VAL A 106 22.70 30.57 -0.92
N THR A 107 21.92 30.97 0.08
CA THR A 107 20.86 30.13 0.64
C THR A 107 19.61 30.24 -0.22
N ILE A 108 19.34 29.21 -1.06
CA ILE A 108 18.21 29.21 -2.00
C ILE A 108 17.03 28.43 -1.44
N LEU A 109 17.29 27.39 -0.64
CA LEU A 109 16.27 26.50 -0.08
C LEU A 109 16.61 26.20 1.39
N PRO A 110 15.60 25.93 2.26
CA PRO A 110 15.86 25.48 3.62
C PRO A 110 16.66 24.17 3.58
N LYS A 111 17.69 24.06 4.43
CA LYS A 111 18.56 22.87 4.53
C LYS A 111 17.80 21.64 5.00
N GLN A 112 16.70 21.84 5.69
CA GLN A 112 15.90 20.79 6.31
C GLN A 112 14.44 21.18 6.22
N ASP A 113 13.63 20.29 5.70
CA ASP A 113 12.21 20.49 5.54
C ASP A 113 11.42 19.40 6.28
N ARG A 114 10.40 19.82 7.01
CA ARG A 114 9.45 18.93 7.67
C ARG A 114 8.29 18.72 6.74
N VAL A 115 7.97 17.44 6.47
CA VAL A 115 6.86 17.05 5.62
C VAL A 115 5.82 16.36 6.45
N TYR A 116 4.60 16.88 6.42
CA TYR A 116 3.42 16.27 7.01
C TYR A 116 2.52 15.76 5.90
N LEU A 117 2.11 14.50 6.05
CA LEU A 117 1.28 13.78 5.10
C LEU A 117 -0.03 13.43 5.80
N VAL A 118 -1.17 13.92 5.31
CA VAL A 118 -2.49 13.58 5.85
C VAL A 118 -3.37 13.12 4.70
N PHE A 119 -3.84 11.87 4.74
CA PHE A 119 -4.64 11.30 3.65
C PHE A 119 -5.89 10.59 4.17
N THR A 120 -6.90 10.55 3.31
CA THR A 120 -8.07 9.70 3.45
C THR A 120 -8.17 8.85 2.20
N ASP A 121 -8.12 7.53 2.39
CA ASP A 121 -7.99 6.55 1.32
C ASP A 121 -9.13 5.54 1.37
N LEU A 122 -9.51 5.06 0.20
CA LEU A 122 -10.27 3.82 0.05
C LEU A 122 -9.29 2.67 -0.01
N VAL A 123 -9.55 1.65 0.79
CA VAL A 123 -8.77 0.41 0.84
C VAL A 123 -9.59 -0.70 0.20
N TRP A 124 -9.00 -1.41 -0.75
CA TRP A 124 -9.64 -2.54 -1.41
C TRP A 124 -8.70 -3.74 -1.43
N SER A 125 -9.16 -4.85 -0.83
CA SER A 125 -8.39 -6.09 -0.65
C SER A 125 -8.97 -7.22 -1.51
N PRO A 126 -8.67 -7.30 -2.81
CA PRO A 126 -9.23 -8.31 -3.70
C PRO A 126 -8.62 -9.71 -3.53
N VAL A 127 -7.44 -9.79 -2.94
CA VAL A 127 -6.68 -11.05 -2.83
C VAL A 127 -6.48 -11.43 -1.38
N HIS A 128 -7.02 -12.58 -1.03
CA HIS A 128 -6.87 -13.22 0.28
C HIS A 128 -6.22 -14.58 0.09
N GLY A 129 -5.21 -14.88 0.87
CA GLY A 129 -4.48 -16.13 0.76
C GLY A 129 -4.16 -16.75 2.10
N LYS A 130 -3.85 -18.04 2.05
CA LYS A 130 -3.32 -18.81 3.17
C LYS A 130 -1.95 -19.35 2.74
N MET A 131 -0.94 -19.13 3.54
CA MET A 131 0.41 -19.63 3.31
C MET A 131 0.83 -20.49 4.48
N ARG A 132 1.36 -21.69 4.19
CA ARG A 132 1.96 -22.51 5.22
C ARG A 132 3.38 -22.03 5.46
N VAL A 133 3.63 -21.53 6.66
CA VAL A 133 4.95 -21.10 7.14
C VAL A 133 5.34 -22.12 8.20
N PHE A 134 6.37 -22.90 7.98
CA PHE A 134 6.73 -24.09 8.78
C PHE A 134 5.70 -25.24 8.70
N ALA A 135 6.04 -26.40 9.33
CA ALA A 135 5.30 -27.65 9.14
C ALA A 135 3.81 -27.56 9.54
N ASP A 136 3.45 -26.76 10.56
CA ASP A 136 2.13 -26.75 11.16
C ASP A 136 1.46 -25.36 11.29
N SER A 137 2.11 -24.30 10.83
CA SER A 137 1.56 -22.95 10.98
C SER A 137 0.99 -22.44 9.65
N ILE A 138 -0.31 -22.15 9.63
CA ILE A 138 -0.98 -21.50 8.50
C ILE A 138 -1.10 -20.01 8.82
N VAL A 139 -0.54 -19.18 7.96
CA VAL A 139 -0.59 -17.72 8.07
C VAL A 139 -1.50 -17.20 6.97
N HIS A 140 -2.42 -16.31 7.33
CA HIS A 140 -3.30 -15.63 6.41
C HIS A 140 -2.60 -14.35 5.92
N PHE A 141 -2.78 -14.04 4.65
CA PHE A 141 -2.29 -12.78 4.09
C PHE A 141 -3.32 -12.16 3.15
N ASP A 142 -3.30 -10.84 3.07
CA ASP A 142 -4.09 -10.05 2.14
C ASP A 142 -3.17 -9.19 1.28
N ILE A 143 -3.55 -9.03 0.01
CA ILE A 143 -2.98 -8.01 -0.87
C ILE A 143 -4.08 -7.00 -1.15
N TYR A 144 -3.78 -5.73 -0.98
CA TYR A 144 -4.75 -4.65 -1.12
C TYR A 144 -4.16 -3.47 -1.89
N GLY A 145 -5.07 -2.72 -2.51
CA GLY A 145 -4.79 -1.42 -3.08
C GLY A 145 -5.35 -0.31 -2.22
N VAL A 146 -4.73 0.86 -2.27
CA VAL A 146 -5.23 2.10 -1.67
C VAL A 146 -5.29 3.18 -2.73
N ALA A 147 -6.32 4.02 -2.66
CA ALA A 147 -6.43 5.21 -3.48
C ALA A 147 -7.20 6.29 -2.71
N GLY A 148 -6.71 7.50 -2.71
CA GLY A 148 -7.34 8.57 -1.95
C GLY A 148 -6.80 9.96 -2.22
N VAL A 149 -7.22 10.87 -1.36
CA VAL A 149 -6.88 12.28 -1.44
C VAL A 149 -6.46 12.78 -0.06
N GLY A 150 -5.64 13.80 -0.06
CA GLY A 150 -5.14 14.35 1.18
C GLY A 150 -4.46 15.70 1.01
N ILE A 151 -3.65 16.01 1.98
CA ILE A 151 -2.90 17.27 2.07
C ILE A 151 -1.46 16.90 2.39
N ILE A 152 -0.55 17.55 1.67
CA ILE A 152 0.88 17.54 1.98
C ILE A 152 1.24 18.96 2.41
N ASP A 153 1.89 19.05 3.56
CA ASP A 153 2.43 20.29 4.12
C ASP A 153 3.93 20.15 4.26
N ASN A 154 4.65 20.93 3.47
CA ASN A 154 6.11 21.06 3.55
C ASN A 154 6.49 22.55 3.59
N ALA A 155 7.74 22.91 3.99
CA ALA A 155 8.14 24.31 4.15
C ALA A 155 8.03 25.16 2.88
N THR A 156 7.93 24.53 1.70
CA THR A 156 7.85 25.21 0.41
C THR A 156 6.45 25.25 -0.18
N SER A 157 5.55 24.37 0.26
CA SER A 157 4.18 24.34 -0.24
C SER A 157 3.21 23.63 0.69
N PHE A 158 1.99 24.13 0.74
CA PHE A 158 0.82 23.46 1.30
C PHE A 158 -0.15 23.18 0.15
N GLY A 159 -0.55 21.95 -0.02
CA GLY A 159 -1.39 21.63 -1.16
C GLY A 159 -2.15 20.31 -1.06
N ALA A 160 -3.20 20.24 -1.87
CA ALA A 160 -3.94 18.99 -2.07
C ALA A 160 -3.10 17.99 -2.86
N ALA A 161 -3.16 16.73 -2.45
CA ALA A 161 -2.45 15.63 -3.06
C ALA A 161 -3.39 14.44 -3.31
N GLY A 162 -3.11 13.68 -4.36
CA GLY A 162 -3.67 12.36 -4.58
C GLY A 162 -2.69 11.30 -4.09
N GLN A 163 -3.19 10.20 -3.54
CA GLN A 163 -2.40 9.06 -3.13
C GLN A 163 -2.94 7.78 -3.76
N PHE A 164 -2.05 6.91 -4.19
CA PHE A 164 -2.38 5.55 -4.58
C PHE A 164 -1.24 4.61 -4.18
N GLY A 165 -1.57 3.35 -3.98
CA GLY A 165 -0.55 2.40 -3.55
C GLY A 165 -1.04 0.97 -3.50
N LEU A 166 -0.10 0.10 -3.20
CA LEU A 166 -0.32 -1.31 -2.97
C LEU A 166 0.28 -1.70 -1.63
N GLY A 167 -0.38 -2.63 -0.95
CA GLY A 167 0.12 -3.15 0.30
C GLY A 167 -0.17 -4.64 0.48
N SER A 168 0.50 -5.21 1.45
CA SER A 168 0.21 -6.55 1.92
C SER A 168 0.10 -6.57 3.44
N LYS A 169 -0.80 -7.41 3.95
CA LYS A 169 -0.99 -7.68 5.37
C LYS A 169 -0.76 -9.15 5.65
N ILE A 170 0.00 -9.44 6.67
CA ILE A 170 0.24 -10.79 7.17
C ILE A 170 -0.35 -10.87 8.57
N PHE A 171 -1.39 -11.68 8.75
CA PHE A 171 -2.09 -11.81 10.04
C PHE A 171 -1.35 -12.79 10.93
N LEU A 172 -0.81 -12.28 12.03
CA LEU A 172 -0.10 -13.09 13.04
C LEU A 172 -1.06 -13.72 14.04
N SER A 173 -2.18 -13.05 14.29
CA SER A 173 -3.22 -13.50 15.20
C SER A 173 -4.57 -12.86 14.84
N LYS A 174 -5.63 -13.18 15.58
CA LYS A 174 -6.97 -12.57 15.42
C LYS A 174 -6.98 -11.03 15.61
N SER A 175 -5.94 -10.46 16.20
CA SER A 175 -5.87 -9.04 16.55
C SER A 175 -4.65 -8.32 16.03
N TRP A 176 -3.64 -9.03 15.53
CA TRP A 176 -2.37 -8.45 15.12
C TRP A 176 -2.01 -8.84 13.69
N ALA A 177 -1.54 -7.85 12.94
CA ALA A 177 -0.99 -8.07 11.60
C ALA A 177 0.29 -7.24 11.39
N ILE A 178 1.17 -7.75 10.54
CA ILE A 178 2.27 -6.99 9.94
C ILE A 178 1.78 -6.45 8.60
N ARG A 179 2.11 -5.20 8.32
CA ARG A 179 1.72 -4.48 7.12
C ARG A 179 2.97 -3.99 6.37
N LEU A 180 2.96 -4.12 5.06
CA LEU A 180 3.95 -3.57 4.14
C LEU A 180 3.23 -2.78 3.07
N ASP A 181 3.57 -1.50 2.90
CA ASP A 181 2.94 -0.57 1.95
C ASP A 181 3.96 0.06 1.04
N VAL A 182 3.57 0.19 -0.22
CA VAL A 182 4.22 1.02 -1.23
C VAL A 182 3.19 2.04 -1.69
N ARG A 183 3.47 3.31 -1.50
CA ARG A 183 2.54 4.41 -1.82
C ARG A 183 3.22 5.48 -2.63
N ASP A 184 2.47 6.02 -3.55
CA ASP A 184 2.85 7.10 -4.45
C ASP A 184 1.92 8.29 -4.21
N GLN A 185 2.49 9.49 -4.02
CA GLN A 185 1.78 10.72 -3.73
C GLN A 185 2.03 11.72 -4.85
N LEU A 186 0.96 12.17 -5.49
CA LEU A 186 0.97 13.17 -6.56
C LEU A 186 0.41 14.49 -6.05
N TYR A 187 1.18 15.56 -6.14
CA TYR A 187 0.74 16.89 -5.75
C TYR A 187 1.38 18.00 -6.60
N LYS A 188 0.88 19.22 -6.44
CA LYS A 188 1.43 20.38 -7.12
C LYS A 188 2.28 21.18 -6.13
N GLN A 189 3.55 21.34 -6.45
CA GLN A 189 4.48 22.16 -5.69
C GLN A 189 4.83 23.43 -6.47
N GLN A 190 5.00 24.53 -5.74
CA GLN A 190 5.47 25.80 -6.32
C GLN A 190 6.96 25.93 -6.09
N ILE A 191 7.72 25.90 -7.18
CA ILE A 191 9.18 26.04 -7.17
C ILE A 191 9.53 27.28 -7.96
N LEU A 192 10.20 28.25 -7.33
CA LEU A 192 10.65 29.50 -8.00
C LEU A 192 9.54 30.15 -8.86
N SER A 193 8.31 30.25 -8.34
CA SER A 193 7.13 30.81 -9.02
C SER A 193 6.51 29.96 -10.13
N VAL A 194 7.05 28.76 -10.43
CA VAL A 194 6.47 27.80 -11.39
C VAL A 194 5.78 26.68 -10.62
N ARG A 195 4.53 26.37 -10.98
CA ARG A 195 3.81 25.21 -10.45
C ARG A 195 4.15 23.98 -11.25
N GLN A 196 4.70 22.99 -10.60
CA GLN A 196 5.02 21.68 -11.19
C GLN A 196 4.34 20.55 -10.43
N TYR A 197 4.00 19.47 -11.15
CA TYR A 197 3.60 18.22 -10.52
C TYR A 197 4.85 17.52 -9.97
N VAL A 198 4.76 17.09 -8.76
CA VAL A 198 5.80 16.35 -8.05
C VAL A 198 5.22 15.00 -7.64
N ASN A 199 6.06 14.00 -7.71
CA ASN A 199 5.74 12.64 -7.33
C ASN A 199 6.66 12.21 -6.18
N ASP A 200 6.06 11.81 -5.08
CA ASP A 200 6.77 11.30 -3.91
C ASP A 200 6.42 9.83 -3.70
N PHE A 201 7.40 9.07 -3.31
CA PHE A 201 7.26 7.64 -3.10
C PHE A 201 7.59 7.25 -1.67
N SER A 202 6.78 6.38 -1.08
CA SER A 202 7.02 5.86 0.26
C SER A 202 6.93 4.34 0.31
N LEU A 203 7.90 3.72 0.99
CA LEU A 203 7.91 2.32 1.35
C LEU A 203 7.87 2.22 2.87
N THR A 204 6.79 1.68 3.42
CA THR A 204 6.59 1.61 4.86
C THR A 204 6.28 0.19 5.32
N MET A 205 6.74 -0.13 6.51
CA MET A 205 6.42 -1.35 7.24
C MET A 205 5.77 -0.97 8.56
N GLY A 206 4.74 -1.69 8.98
CA GLY A 206 3.99 -1.35 10.18
C GLY A 206 3.40 -2.56 10.89
N VAL A 207 2.92 -2.28 12.09
CA VAL A 207 2.16 -3.23 12.90
C VAL A 207 0.76 -2.70 13.07
N SER A 208 -0.22 -3.54 12.79
CA SER A 208 -1.65 -3.25 12.90
C SER A 208 -2.30 -4.02 14.03
N VAL A 209 -3.19 -3.35 14.75
CA VAL A 209 -4.04 -3.93 15.79
C VAL A 209 -5.50 -3.78 15.40
N PHE A 210 -6.24 -4.88 15.45
CA PHE A 210 -7.66 -4.94 15.12
C PHE A 210 -8.53 -4.93 16.38
N LEU A 211 -9.50 -4.02 16.42
CA LEU A 211 -10.45 -3.86 17.50
C LEU A 211 -11.89 -4.08 16.98
N PRO A 212 -12.81 -4.70 17.76
CA PRO A 212 -12.57 -5.37 19.03
C PRO A 212 -11.66 -6.60 18.90
N THR A 213 -10.90 -6.89 19.93
CA THR A 213 -9.94 -8.01 19.95
C THR A 213 -10.59 -9.39 20.07
N ARG A 214 -11.89 -9.42 20.39
CA ARG A 214 -12.67 -10.65 20.54
C ARG A 214 -13.91 -10.58 19.64
N LEU A 215 -14.03 -11.52 18.77
CA LEU A 215 -15.25 -11.96 18.11
C LEU A 215 -15.50 -13.39 18.55
#